data_387bc8e444f6a48a18eac60aeecd1c39
#
_entry.id   387bc8e444f6a48a18eac60aeecd1c39
#
_cell.length_a   1.000
_cell.length_b   1.000
_cell.length_c   1.000
_cell.angle_alpha   90.00
_cell.angle_beta   90.00
_cell.angle_gamma   90.00
#
_symmetry.space_group_name_H-M   'P 1'
#
loop_
_entity.id
_entity.type
_entity.pdbx_description
1 polymer ?
#
loop_
_entity_poly.entity_id
_entity_poly.type
_entity_poly.pdbx_seq_one_letter_code
_entity_poly.pdbx_strand_id
1 'polypeptide(L)'
;MARAFAVLALAARCGVALEYCSSVHPDAGCETLRAHDTGAPHFLDTGSLGGSTTLEDLMDTGIQELKYMTSTKKSKKARGVSMGAKFRNFRRDALEMRWDDGSAEGVYSGMIPALGRSSTLSYDGHSFIFTHPKTKKRIARFTMKAGANLYIIPPADDDAETLASDDYKKSLEEVAFMERYDAENGIPWLAYYPRAKPVLNMWPAEFLGQTHVVASPHAYHVSDDEKHSGDLALSLQVLSHAPAGPRVFLVREMLSEFECDHIIELGTKVVRKSMVGQGGGFTSKTRTSENGWLRRSASPILENIYKRFGDVLGIDHDLLRAGKNAEELQVVRYDRSQEYAPHHDFGDDGTPQQRFLTLLLYIQLPEEGGATSFPKANDGMGVQVVPARGDAVLFYSMLPDGNADDLALHAGMPVRKGQKWVCNLWVWDPHRHGH
;
A
#
# COMPACT_ATOMS: atom_id res chain seq x y z
N MET A 1 -29.37 -8.36 19.51
CA MET A 1 -29.19 -7.42 18.38
C MET A 1 -27.73 -7.34 17.90
N ALA A 2 -26.73 -7.14 18.75
CA ALA A 2 -25.31 -7.08 18.31
C ALA A 2 -24.79 -8.35 17.61
N ARG A 3 -25.25 -9.55 18.02
CA ARG A 3 -24.92 -10.82 17.35
C ARG A 3 -25.57 -10.95 15.96
N ALA A 4 -26.79 -10.47 15.77
CA ALA A 4 -27.47 -10.48 14.48
C ALA A 4 -26.82 -9.51 13.47
N PHE A 5 -26.34 -8.37 13.92
CA PHE A 5 -25.60 -7.42 13.09
C PHE A 5 -24.22 -7.96 12.68
N ALA A 6 -23.52 -8.66 13.57
CA ALA A 6 -22.26 -9.31 13.24
C ALA A 6 -22.43 -10.42 12.19
N VAL A 7 -23.52 -11.19 12.30
CA VAL A 7 -23.86 -12.27 11.34
C VAL A 7 -24.26 -11.69 9.98
N LEU A 8 -25.03 -10.60 9.94
CA LEU A 8 -25.37 -9.92 8.69
C LEU A 8 -24.16 -9.26 8.02
N ALA A 9 -23.27 -8.64 8.82
CA ALA A 9 -22.04 -8.07 8.29
C ALA A 9 -21.05 -9.15 7.79
N LEU A 10 -21.05 -10.32 8.43
CA LEU A 10 -20.21 -11.44 8.00
C LEU A 10 -20.82 -12.13 6.77
N ALA A 11 -22.15 -12.29 6.69
CA ALA A 11 -22.83 -12.80 5.52
C ALA A 11 -22.60 -11.90 4.28
N ALA A 12 -22.67 -10.58 4.46
CA ALA A 12 -22.31 -9.62 3.42
C ALA A 12 -20.83 -9.71 3.01
N ARG A 13 -19.93 -10.04 3.96
CA ARG A 13 -18.51 -10.24 3.69
C ARG A 13 -18.21 -11.56 3.00
N CYS A 14 -18.99 -12.58 3.29
CA CYS A 14 -18.74 -13.95 2.79
C CYS A 14 -19.48 -14.26 1.49
N GLY A 15 -20.18 -13.28 0.84
CA GLY A 15 -20.92 -13.54 -0.40
C GLY A 15 -21.99 -14.61 -0.28
N VAL A 16 -22.46 -14.90 0.94
CA VAL A 16 -23.66 -15.73 1.13
C VAL A 16 -24.80 -14.99 0.46
N ALA A 17 -25.53 -15.69 -0.42
CA ALA A 17 -26.60 -15.14 -1.24
C ALA A 17 -27.50 -14.20 -0.43
N LEU A 18 -27.34 -12.90 -0.63
CA LEU A 18 -28.23 -11.88 -0.13
C LEU A 18 -29.14 -11.50 -1.30
N GLU A 19 -30.44 -11.52 -1.08
CA GLU A 19 -31.37 -10.91 -2.03
C GLU A 19 -31.07 -9.41 -2.13
N TYR A 20 -30.48 -9.01 -3.25
CA TYR A 20 -30.25 -7.61 -3.56
C TYR A 20 -31.42 -7.11 -4.41
N CYS A 21 -32.28 -6.33 -3.79
CA CYS A 21 -33.29 -5.57 -4.53
C CYS A 21 -32.73 -4.19 -4.85
N SER A 22 -32.38 -3.94 -6.10
CA SER A 22 -31.93 -2.64 -6.56
C SER A 22 -33.05 -1.61 -6.43
N SER A 23 -32.84 -0.56 -5.68
CA SER A 23 -33.74 0.59 -5.65
C SER A 23 -33.72 1.43 -6.93
N VAL A 24 -32.82 1.13 -7.86
CA VAL A 24 -32.60 1.88 -9.12
C VAL A 24 -33.40 1.30 -10.29
N HIS A 25 -33.77 0.00 -10.22
CA HIS A 25 -34.61 -0.65 -11.22
C HIS A 25 -35.67 -1.52 -10.55
N PRO A 26 -36.82 -0.92 -10.16
CA PRO A 26 -37.89 -1.62 -9.46
C PRO A 26 -38.57 -2.74 -10.30
N ASP A 27 -38.35 -2.78 -11.60
CA ASP A 27 -38.91 -3.79 -12.52
C ASP A 27 -37.95 -4.98 -12.78
N ALA A 28 -36.72 -4.94 -12.29
CA ALA A 28 -35.84 -6.09 -12.30
C ALA A 28 -36.15 -6.95 -11.09
N GLY A 29 -36.67 -8.15 -11.29
CA GLY A 29 -36.97 -9.09 -10.21
C GLY A 29 -35.74 -9.30 -9.32
N CYS A 30 -35.99 -9.68 -8.05
CA CYS A 30 -34.91 -10.04 -7.13
C CYS A 30 -34.12 -11.22 -7.69
N GLU A 31 -32.86 -11.00 -8.08
CA GLU A 31 -31.97 -12.07 -8.49
C GLU A 31 -31.13 -12.52 -7.30
N THR A 32 -31.07 -13.82 -7.10
CA THR A 32 -30.17 -14.43 -6.12
C THR A 32 -28.78 -14.46 -6.77
N LEU A 33 -27.95 -13.49 -6.42
CA LEU A 33 -26.56 -13.46 -6.86
C LEU A 33 -25.76 -14.54 -6.12
N ARG A 34 -25.19 -15.47 -6.87
CA ARG A 34 -24.24 -16.46 -6.31
C ARG A 34 -22.88 -15.82 -6.13
N ALA A 35 -22.07 -16.31 -5.20
CA ALA A 35 -20.73 -15.80 -4.90
C ALA A 35 -19.85 -15.65 -6.17
N HIS A 36 -20.05 -16.49 -7.16
CA HIS A 36 -19.39 -16.42 -8.47
C HIS A 36 -19.80 -15.20 -9.32
N ASP A 37 -21.02 -14.68 -9.13
CA ASP A 37 -21.59 -13.64 -9.97
C ASP A 37 -21.32 -12.23 -9.39
N THR A 38 -21.00 -12.13 -8.12
CA THR A 38 -20.81 -10.85 -7.41
C THR A 38 -19.39 -10.33 -7.42
N GLY A 39 -18.41 -11.12 -7.90
CA GLY A 39 -17.01 -10.75 -7.76
C GLY A 39 -16.57 -10.56 -6.29
N ALA A 40 -17.31 -11.17 -5.37
CA ALA A 40 -16.92 -11.16 -3.96
C ALA A 40 -15.48 -11.69 -3.83
N PRO A 41 -14.64 -11.08 -2.97
CA PRO A 41 -13.30 -11.59 -2.75
C PRO A 41 -13.37 -13.07 -2.41
N HIS A 42 -12.44 -13.86 -2.96
CA HIS A 42 -12.43 -15.33 -2.88
C HIS A 42 -12.20 -15.87 -1.45
N PHE A 43 -12.98 -15.38 -0.49
CA PHE A 43 -13.05 -15.95 0.84
C PHE A 43 -13.62 -17.37 0.84
N LEU A 44 -14.37 -17.71 -0.22
CA LEU A 44 -15.21 -18.90 -0.27
C LEU A 44 -14.83 -19.86 -1.39
N ASP A 45 -13.66 -19.72 -1.99
CA ASP A 45 -13.16 -20.79 -2.84
C ASP A 45 -12.74 -21.96 -1.94
N THR A 46 -13.76 -22.78 -1.59
CA THR A 46 -13.57 -24.00 -0.80
C THR A 46 -12.73 -25.03 -1.55
N GLY A 47 -12.48 -24.84 -2.85
CA GLY A 47 -11.60 -25.70 -3.64
C GLY A 47 -10.14 -25.62 -3.20
N SER A 48 -9.69 -24.49 -2.66
CA SER A 48 -8.33 -24.33 -2.17
C SER A 48 -8.14 -24.80 -0.71
N LEU A 49 -9.21 -25.03 0.03
CA LEU A 49 -9.16 -25.43 1.44
C LEU A 49 -9.22 -26.95 1.66
N GLY A 50 -9.28 -27.76 0.62
CA GLY A 50 -9.07 -29.22 0.70
C GLY A 50 -9.99 -30.01 1.68
N GLY A 51 -11.15 -29.46 2.05
CA GLY A 51 -12.07 -30.09 2.99
C GLY A 51 -13.45 -29.42 3.00
N SER A 52 -14.45 -30.12 3.49
CA SER A 52 -15.79 -29.58 3.74
C SER A 52 -15.71 -28.53 4.86
N THR A 53 -15.42 -27.28 4.48
CA THR A 53 -15.43 -26.15 5.42
C THR A 53 -16.88 -25.78 5.70
N THR A 54 -17.30 -25.84 6.95
CA THR A 54 -18.65 -25.46 7.35
C THR A 54 -18.78 -23.93 7.45
N LEU A 55 -20.01 -23.42 7.38
CA LEU A 55 -20.30 -22.02 7.63
C LEU A 55 -19.81 -21.56 9.02
N GLU A 56 -19.86 -22.47 10.02
CA GLU A 56 -19.35 -22.23 11.37
C GLU A 56 -17.82 -22.06 11.38
N ASP A 57 -17.09 -22.88 10.63
CA ASP A 57 -15.62 -22.79 10.51
C ASP A 57 -15.21 -21.45 9.86
N LEU A 58 -15.94 -21.02 8.83
CA LEU A 58 -15.73 -19.74 8.16
C LEU A 58 -16.05 -18.56 9.09
N MET A 59 -17.13 -18.67 9.86
CA MET A 59 -17.51 -17.66 10.85
C MET A 59 -16.49 -17.56 11.99
N ASP A 60 -15.97 -18.69 12.47
CA ASP A 60 -14.97 -18.72 13.53
C ASP A 60 -13.63 -18.14 13.05
N THR A 61 -13.23 -18.47 11.84
CA THR A 61 -12.04 -17.90 11.19
C THR A 61 -12.17 -16.37 11.03
N GLY A 62 -13.30 -15.90 10.51
CA GLY A 62 -13.57 -14.47 10.36
C GLY A 62 -13.62 -13.73 11.70
N ILE A 63 -14.19 -14.37 12.76
CA ILE A 63 -14.23 -13.81 14.11
C ILE A 63 -12.81 -13.74 14.73
N GLN A 64 -11.98 -14.76 14.51
CA GLN A 64 -10.60 -14.78 15.01
C GLN A 64 -9.76 -13.72 14.31
N GLU A 65 -9.92 -13.52 13.01
CA GLU A 65 -9.23 -12.46 12.25
C GLU A 65 -9.72 -11.07 12.65
N LEU A 66 -11.01 -10.91 12.90
CA LEU A 66 -11.56 -9.66 13.46
C LEU A 66 -11.00 -9.39 14.86
N LYS A 67 -10.85 -10.41 15.70
CA LYS A 67 -10.22 -10.31 17.03
C LYS A 67 -8.74 -9.96 16.91
N TYR A 68 -8.01 -10.49 15.93
CA TYR A 68 -6.62 -10.12 15.66
C TYR A 68 -6.53 -8.66 15.26
N MET A 69 -7.32 -8.23 14.27
CA MET A 69 -7.38 -6.83 13.83
C MET A 69 -7.83 -5.87 14.95
N THR A 70 -8.73 -6.32 15.84
CA THR A 70 -9.18 -5.53 16.99
C THR A 70 -8.25 -5.65 18.20
N SER A 71 -7.50 -6.73 18.36
CA SER A 71 -6.54 -6.90 19.47
C SER A 71 -5.28 -6.07 19.25
N THR A 72 -4.89 -5.84 18.02
CA THR A 72 -3.85 -4.84 17.69
C THR A 72 -4.30 -3.42 18.02
N LYS A 73 -5.63 -3.17 18.19
CA LYS A 73 -6.21 -1.92 18.67
C LYS A 73 -6.28 -1.79 20.21
N LYS A 74 -5.99 -2.85 20.98
CA LYS A 74 -6.05 -2.81 22.46
C LYS A 74 -4.79 -2.28 23.15
N SER A 75 -3.87 -1.64 22.44
CA SER A 75 -2.87 -0.79 23.07
C SER A 75 -3.39 0.65 23.13
N LYS A 76 -3.99 0.99 24.26
CA LYS A 76 -4.17 2.35 24.83
C LYS A 76 -4.39 3.49 23.84
N LYS A 77 -5.59 4.10 23.85
CA LYS A 77 -6.08 5.25 23.04
C LYS A 77 -6.05 4.99 21.53
N ALA A 78 -7.14 5.23 20.86
CA ALA A 78 -7.18 5.24 19.40
C ALA A 78 -5.94 6.02 18.91
N ARG A 79 -4.92 5.31 18.39
CA ARG A 79 -3.82 5.97 17.70
C ARG A 79 -4.43 6.59 16.47
N GLY A 80 -4.35 7.90 16.36
CA GLY A 80 -4.81 8.64 15.20
C GLY A 80 -4.17 8.08 13.91
N VAL A 81 -4.63 8.54 12.78
CA VAL A 81 -4.06 8.20 11.48
C VAL A 81 -2.57 8.53 11.52
N SER A 82 -1.73 7.56 11.16
CA SER A 82 -0.29 7.80 10.98
C SER A 82 -0.12 8.73 9.79
N MET A 83 0.64 9.79 9.96
CA MET A 83 0.90 10.79 8.93
C MET A 83 2.39 11.11 8.83
N GLY A 84 2.86 11.39 7.61
CA GLY A 84 4.19 11.95 7.41
C GLY A 84 4.20 13.41 7.91
N ALA A 85 5.11 13.74 8.82
CA ALA A 85 5.37 15.11 9.22
C ALA A 85 6.68 15.58 8.59
N LYS A 86 6.61 16.60 7.75
CA LYS A 86 7.75 17.20 7.06
C LYS A 86 8.04 18.54 7.69
N PHE A 87 9.31 18.78 8.01
CA PHE A 87 9.77 20.02 8.61
C PHE A 87 10.76 20.70 7.68
N ARG A 88 10.55 21.98 7.45
CA ARG A 88 11.44 22.83 6.69
C ARG A 88 12.05 23.87 7.61
N ASN A 89 13.37 23.87 7.76
CA ASN A 89 14.10 24.85 8.55
C ASN A 89 14.64 25.95 7.66
N PHE A 90 14.15 27.18 7.82
CA PHE A 90 14.65 28.37 7.11
C PHE A 90 15.60 29.21 7.96
N ARG A 91 16.05 28.70 9.10
CA ARG A 91 17.10 29.33 9.88
C ARG A 91 18.47 28.90 9.39
N ARG A 92 19.45 29.81 9.52
CA ARG A 92 20.85 29.55 9.17
C ARG A 92 21.58 28.67 10.20
N ASP A 93 20.89 28.27 11.28
CA ASP A 93 21.39 27.35 12.28
C ASP A 93 20.71 25.98 12.12
N ALA A 94 21.48 24.90 12.35
CA ALA A 94 20.91 23.59 12.56
C ALA A 94 20.16 23.55 13.89
N LEU A 95 19.05 22.80 13.98
CA LEU A 95 18.21 22.69 15.17
C LEU A 95 18.09 21.24 15.61
N GLU A 96 18.05 21.02 16.93
CA GLU A 96 17.64 19.73 17.50
C GLU A 96 16.12 19.60 17.37
N MET A 97 15.67 18.47 16.81
CA MET A 97 14.27 18.07 16.79
C MET A 97 14.02 17.14 17.99
N ARG A 98 13.02 17.42 18.78
CA ARG A 98 12.63 16.66 19.96
C ARG A 98 11.13 16.38 19.94
N TRP A 99 10.76 15.15 20.23
CA TRP A 99 9.36 14.80 20.46
C TRP A 99 8.93 15.30 21.85
N ASP A 100 7.85 16.03 21.90
CA ASP A 100 7.26 16.57 23.13
C ASP A 100 6.43 15.47 23.82
N ASP A 101 7.03 14.79 24.79
CA ASP A 101 6.42 13.75 25.61
C ASP A 101 5.76 14.31 26.89
N GLY A 102 5.73 15.65 27.02
CA GLY A 102 5.28 16.37 28.21
C GLY A 102 6.38 16.62 29.27
N SER A 103 7.58 16.13 29.05
CA SER A 103 8.75 16.46 29.90
C SER A 103 9.31 17.84 29.52
N ALA A 104 10.13 18.42 30.40
CA ALA A 104 10.69 19.76 30.20
C ALA A 104 11.55 19.87 28.93
N GLU A 105 12.25 18.81 28.56
CA GLU A 105 13.20 18.80 27.44
C GLU A 105 12.69 18.05 26.20
N GLY A 106 11.70 17.17 26.34
CA GLY A 106 11.26 16.25 25.29
C GLY A 106 12.31 15.19 24.92
N VAL A 107 11.90 14.21 24.13
CA VAL A 107 12.78 13.11 23.68
C VAL A 107 13.50 13.51 22.39
N TYR A 108 14.82 13.44 22.39
CA TYR A 108 15.63 13.71 21.21
C TYR A 108 15.24 12.79 20.03
N SER A 109 14.93 13.38 18.88
CA SER A 109 14.46 12.68 17.67
C SER A 109 15.34 12.91 16.44
N GLY A 110 16.37 13.78 16.56
CA GLY A 110 17.29 14.04 15.47
C GLY A 110 17.68 15.50 15.32
N MET A 111 18.35 15.81 14.21
CA MET A 111 18.75 17.17 13.81
C MET A 111 18.08 17.55 12.51
N ILE A 112 17.70 18.82 12.41
CA ILE A 112 17.33 19.42 11.13
C ILE A 112 18.45 20.40 10.71
N PRO A 113 19.07 20.23 9.53
CA PRO A 113 20.17 21.09 9.09
C PRO A 113 19.75 22.55 8.93
N ALA A 114 20.73 23.47 8.96
CA ALA A 114 20.55 24.86 8.55
C ALA A 114 20.00 24.89 7.11
N LEU A 115 18.98 25.69 6.85
CA LEU A 115 18.28 25.81 5.54
C LEU A 115 17.85 24.43 4.98
N GLY A 116 17.65 23.44 5.87
CA GLY A 116 17.47 22.04 5.53
C GLY A 116 16.07 21.51 5.77
N ARG A 117 15.94 20.19 5.62
CA ARG A 117 14.68 19.44 5.74
C ARG A 117 14.85 18.26 6.68
N SER A 118 13.75 17.85 7.30
CA SER A 118 13.63 16.59 8.03
C SER A 118 12.21 16.06 7.88
N SER A 119 12.03 14.77 8.02
CA SER A 119 10.70 14.15 8.04
C SER A 119 10.65 13.04 9.09
N THR A 120 9.45 12.76 9.58
CA THR A 120 9.19 11.65 10.49
C THR A 120 7.77 11.17 10.33
N LEU A 121 7.52 9.91 10.65
CA LEU A 121 6.16 9.41 10.86
C LEU A 121 5.65 9.86 12.24
N SER A 122 4.43 10.34 12.29
CA SER A 122 3.82 10.84 13.50
C SER A 122 2.30 10.57 13.51
N TYR A 123 1.62 11.10 14.51
CA TYR A 123 0.19 10.95 14.69
C TYR A 123 -0.43 12.30 15.01
N ASP A 124 -1.72 12.46 14.72
CA ASP A 124 -2.48 13.65 15.10
C ASP A 124 -2.37 13.92 16.59
N GLY A 125 -2.14 15.18 16.94
CA GLY A 125 -1.93 15.63 18.32
C GLY A 125 -0.52 15.45 18.88
N HIS A 126 0.39 14.72 18.20
CA HIS A 126 1.80 14.69 18.61
C HIS A 126 2.45 16.06 18.42
N SER A 127 3.40 16.41 19.27
CA SER A 127 4.11 17.68 19.14
C SER A 127 5.60 17.47 19.02
N PHE A 128 6.25 18.36 18.27
CA PHE A 128 7.71 18.41 18.13
C PHE A 128 8.20 19.81 18.51
N ILE A 129 9.31 19.82 19.27
CA ILE A 129 10.00 21.00 19.74
C ILE A 129 11.31 21.09 18.97
N PHE A 130 11.62 22.30 18.49
CA PHE A 130 12.88 22.61 17.82
C PHE A 130 13.69 23.56 18.67
N THR A 131 14.91 23.14 19.05
CA THR A 131 15.78 23.89 19.95
C THR A 131 17.14 24.14 19.29
N HIS A 132 17.76 25.29 19.65
CA HIS A 132 19.12 25.57 19.24
C HIS A 132 20.10 24.64 20.00
N PRO A 133 21.00 23.90 19.31
CA PRO A 133 21.76 22.81 19.92
C PRO A 133 22.69 23.27 21.06
N LYS A 134 23.25 24.48 20.99
CA LYS A 134 24.16 25.01 22.01
C LYS A 134 23.42 25.70 23.14
N THR A 135 22.49 26.61 22.85
CA THR A 135 21.82 27.43 23.85
C THR A 135 20.61 26.79 24.48
N LYS A 136 20.14 25.67 23.91
CA LYS A 136 18.90 24.97 24.27
C LYS A 136 17.64 25.86 24.20
N LYS A 137 17.74 27.07 23.63
CA LYS A 137 16.60 27.94 23.41
C LYS A 137 15.62 27.29 22.47
N ARG A 138 14.35 27.24 22.88
CA ARG A 138 13.25 26.76 22.01
C ARG A 138 13.01 27.81 20.91
N ILE A 139 13.07 27.33 19.66
CA ILE A 139 12.88 28.14 18.45
C ILE A 139 11.46 27.99 17.92
N ALA A 140 10.96 26.75 17.87
CA ALA A 140 9.60 26.45 17.38
C ALA A 140 9.02 25.26 18.12
N ARG A 141 7.69 25.13 18.07
CA ARG A 141 6.92 23.96 18.50
C ARG A 141 5.74 23.80 17.54
N PHE A 142 5.58 22.61 17.01
CA PHE A 142 4.46 22.25 16.16
C PHE A 142 3.69 21.08 16.74
N THR A 143 2.36 21.17 16.71
CA THR A 143 1.47 20.05 16.97
C THR A 143 0.96 19.52 15.65
N MET A 144 1.15 18.23 15.42
CA MET A 144 0.72 17.56 14.19
C MET A 144 -0.80 17.60 14.09
N LYS A 145 -1.30 17.92 12.91
CA LYS A 145 -2.72 17.98 12.61
C LYS A 145 -3.01 17.13 11.38
N ALA A 146 -4.11 16.40 11.41
CA ALA A 146 -4.66 15.82 10.18
C ALA A 146 -4.86 16.94 9.14
N GLY A 147 -4.49 16.68 7.89
CA GLY A 147 -4.56 17.70 6.83
C GLY A 147 -3.33 18.60 6.68
N ALA A 148 -2.40 18.60 7.64
CA ALA A 148 -1.17 19.37 7.56
C ALA A 148 0.05 18.44 7.70
N ASN A 149 0.83 18.30 6.64
CA ASN A 149 2.03 17.46 6.66
C ASN A 149 3.33 18.23 6.44
N LEU A 150 3.27 19.55 6.25
CA LEU A 150 4.45 20.42 6.13
C LEU A 150 4.41 21.53 7.18
N TYR A 151 5.48 21.64 7.95
CA TYR A 151 5.66 22.60 9.03
C TYR A 151 6.91 23.43 8.78
N ILE A 152 6.76 24.76 8.75
CA ILE A 152 7.83 25.70 8.41
C ILE A 152 8.36 26.36 9.68
N ILE A 153 9.66 26.20 9.94
CA ILE A 153 10.40 26.99 10.93
C ILE A 153 10.88 28.24 10.19
N PRO A 154 10.32 29.44 10.50
CA PRO A 154 10.60 30.64 9.75
C PRO A 154 12.06 31.10 9.90
N PRO A 155 12.59 31.90 8.96
CA PRO A 155 13.87 32.59 9.14
C PRO A 155 13.89 33.46 10.39
N ALA A 156 15.06 33.94 10.78
CA ALA A 156 15.13 35.02 11.78
C ALA A 156 14.54 36.30 11.19
N ASP A 157 14.00 37.16 12.05
CA ASP A 157 13.33 38.40 11.62
C ASP A 157 14.29 39.38 10.90
N ASP A 158 15.58 39.26 11.17
CA ASP A 158 16.66 40.06 10.58
C ASP A 158 17.30 39.39 9.35
N ASP A 159 16.89 38.16 8.98
CA ASP A 159 17.39 37.46 7.78
C ASP A 159 16.58 37.83 6.54
N ALA A 160 16.72 39.07 6.07
CA ALA A 160 16.00 39.62 4.93
C ALA A 160 16.25 38.80 3.63
N GLU A 161 17.44 38.24 3.45
CA GLU A 161 17.77 37.40 2.30
C GLU A 161 16.93 36.15 2.23
N THR A 162 16.86 35.38 3.33
CA THR A 162 16.05 34.17 3.39
C THR A 162 14.55 34.47 3.32
N LEU A 163 14.08 35.54 3.96
CA LEU A 163 12.69 36.01 3.88
C LEU A 163 12.26 36.37 2.44
N ALA A 164 13.18 36.92 1.65
CA ALA A 164 12.91 37.26 0.25
C ALA A 164 13.09 36.10 -0.73
N SER A 165 13.66 34.96 -0.28
CA SER A 165 14.00 33.84 -1.15
C SER A 165 12.78 33.17 -1.76
N ASP A 166 12.92 32.71 -3.00
CA ASP A 166 11.85 31.96 -3.70
C ASP A 166 11.53 30.64 -3.03
N ASP A 167 12.54 29.98 -2.42
CA ASP A 167 12.35 28.72 -1.70
C ASP A 167 11.45 28.89 -0.46
N TYR A 168 11.62 30.00 0.28
CA TYR A 168 10.74 30.32 1.41
C TYR A 168 9.32 30.63 0.96
N LYS A 169 9.14 31.50 -0.04
CA LYS A 169 7.83 31.84 -0.61
C LYS A 169 7.11 30.60 -1.13
N LYS A 170 7.81 29.77 -1.91
CA LYS A 170 7.27 28.52 -2.42
C LYS A 170 6.80 27.59 -1.30
N SER A 171 7.57 27.48 -0.22
CA SER A 171 7.17 26.63 0.91
C SER A 171 5.91 27.14 1.64
N LEU A 172 5.71 28.47 1.68
CA LEU A 172 4.44 29.04 2.18
C LEU A 172 3.26 28.73 1.25
N GLU A 173 3.48 28.79 -0.06
CA GLU A 173 2.47 28.40 -1.06
C GLU A 173 2.11 26.90 -0.95
N GLU A 174 3.09 26.05 -0.68
CA GLU A 174 2.88 24.61 -0.44
C GLU A 174 1.95 24.37 0.76
N VAL A 175 2.17 25.04 1.88
CA VAL A 175 1.27 24.97 3.05
C VAL A 175 -0.13 25.45 2.70
N ALA A 176 -0.25 26.61 2.07
CA ALA A 176 -1.54 27.17 1.67
C ALA A 176 -2.30 26.26 0.68
N PHE A 177 -1.58 25.55 -0.19
CA PHE A 177 -2.17 24.55 -1.08
C PHE A 177 -2.76 23.39 -0.28
N MET A 178 -2.02 22.82 0.69
CA MET A 178 -2.47 21.70 1.48
C MET A 178 -3.73 22.03 2.30
N GLU A 179 -3.78 23.23 2.89
CA GLU A 179 -4.95 23.71 3.63
C GLU A 179 -6.18 23.86 2.71
N ARG A 180 -6.00 24.42 1.50
CA ARG A 180 -7.10 24.51 0.53
C ARG A 180 -7.55 23.14 0.04
N TYR A 181 -6.61 22.23 -0.25
CA TYR A 181 -6.93 20.89 -0.73
C TYR A 181 -7.79 20.12 0.29
N ASP A 182 -7.43 20.18 1.57
CA ASP A 182 -8.20 19.56 2.65
C ASP A 182 -9.61 20.16 2.76
N ALA A 183 -9.71 21.49 2.70
CA ALA A 183 -10.99 22.19 2.75
C ALA A 183 -11.92 21.87 1.55
N GLU A 184 -11.36 21.65 0.37
CA GLU A 184 -12.09 21.40 -0.88
C GLU A 184 -12.47 19.91 -1.04
N ASN A 185 -11.62 18.99 -0.59
CA ASN A 185 -11.76 17.55 -0.84
C ASN A 185 -12.15 16.76 0.42
N GLY A 186 -12.05 17.34 1.61
CA GLY A 186 -12.34 16.66 2.88
C GLY A 186 -11.32 15.56 3.23
N ILE A 187 -10.18 15.53 2.57
CA ILE A 187 -9.06 14.63 2.81
C ILE A 187 -7.74 15.39 2.79
N PRO A 188 -6.76 15.04 3.62
CA PRO A 188 -5.48 15.74 3.65
C PRO A 188 -4.63 15.45 2.41
N TRP A 189 -3.80 16.44 2.00
CA TRP A 189 -2.73 16.19 1.05
C TRP A 189 -1.59 15.44 1.74
N LEU A 190 -1.34 14.19 1.36
CA LEU A 190 -0.35 13.32 2.01
C LEU A 190 0.95 13.21 1.21
N ALA A 191 0.88 13.36 -0.12
CA ALA A 191 2.06 13.29 -0.98
C ALA A 191 3.02 14.48 -0.75
N TYR A 192 4.22 14.36 -1.32
CA TYR A 192 5.16 15.49 -1.35
C TYR A 192 4.67 16.55 -2.35
N TYR A 193 4.64 17.80 -1.93
CA TYR A 193 4.23 18.93 -2.78
C TYR A 193 5.46 19.72 -3.27
N PRO A 194 5.47 20.34 -4.46
CA PRO A 194 4.45 20.19 -5.51
C PRO A 194 4.59 18.85 -6.24
N ARG A 195 3.47 18.26 -6.58
CA ARG A 195 3.44 17.01 -7.30
C ARG A 195 2.56 17.11 -8.54
N ALA A 196 3.09 16.68 -9.68
CA ALA A 196 2.30 16.51 -10.89
C ALA A 196 1.32 15.35 -10.73
N LYS A 197 0.20 15.40 -11.44
CA LYS A 197 -0.69 14.26 -11.59
C LYS A 197 0.08 13.08 -12.21
N PRO A 198 -0.22 11.85 -11.81
CA PRO A 198 0.34 10.66 -12.47
C PRO A 198 0.09 10.68 -13.98
N VAL A 199 1.09 10.30 -14.75
CA VAL A 199 0.99 10.20 -16.22
C VAL A 199 0.85 8.76 -16.69
N LEU A 200 1.19 7.79 -15.82
CA LEU A 200 1.02 6.38 -16.09
C LEU A 200 -0.46 5.99 -16.03
N ASN A 201 -0.81 4.91 -16.73
CA ASN A 201 -2.18 4.43 -16.78
C ASN A 201 -2.71 4.06 -15.39
N MET A 202 -3.93 4.49 -15.11
CA MET A 202 -4.68 4.09 -13.92
C MET A 202 -6.01 3.48 -14.37
N TRP A 203 -6.21 2.20 -14.12
CA TRP A 203 -7.45 1.52 -14.46
C TRP A 203 -8.65 2.15 -13.74
N PRO A 204 -9.77 2.38 -14.45
CA PRO A 204 -11.00 2.81 -13.81
C PRO A 204 -11.56 1.71 -12.91
N ALA A 205 -12.10 2.12 -11.76
CA ALA A 205 -12.77 1.26 -10.79
C ALA A 205 -14.03 2.00 -10.34
N GLU A 206 -15.15 1.70 -11.01
CA GLU A 206 -16.41 2.43 -10.85
C GLU A 206 -17.37 1.71 -9.90
N PHE A 207 -17.35 0.38 -9.90
CA PHE A 207 -18.18 -0.47 -9.03
C PHE A 207 -17.50 -1.81 -8.74
N LEU A 208 -17.91 -2.44 -7.65
CA LEU A 208 -17.42 -3.76 -7.25
C LEU A 208 -17.77 -4.81 -8.30
N GLY A 209 -16.80 -5.68 -8.62
CA GLY A 209 -16.97 -6.74 -9.60
C GLY A 209 -16.82 -6.29 -11.07
N GLN A 210 -16.69 -4.98 -11.35
CA GLN A 210 -16.32 -4.50 -12.69
C GLN A 210 -15.07 -5.24 -13.17
N THR A 211 -15.12 -5.74 -14.42
CA THR A 211 -14.01 -6.51 -14.99
C THR A 211 -13.50 -5.87 -16.26
N HIS A 212 -12.20 -5.69 -16.35
CA HIS A 212 -11.49 -5.29 -17.56
C HIS A 212 -10.77 -6.51 -18.11
N VAL A 213 -10.81 -6.71 -19.43
CA VAL A 213 -10.09 -7.80 -20.10
C VAL A 213 -8.96 -7.23 -20.92
N VAL A 214 -7.77 -7.79 -20.72
CA VAL A 214 -6.55 -7.39 -21.41
C VAL A 214 -6.03 -8.56 -22.24
N ALA A 215 -5.87 -8.34 -23.53
CA ALA A 215 -5.16 -9.28 -24.39
C ALA A 215 -3.65 -9.12 -24.19
N SER A 216 -2.94 -10.23 -24.01
CA SER A 216 -1.47 -10.23 -23.95
C SER A 216 -0.90 -11.25 -24.94
N PRO A 217 -0.06 -10.82 -25.91
CA PRO A 217 0.65 -11.74 -26.80
C PRO A 217 1.82 -12.44 -26.11
N HIS A 218 2.10 -12.10 -24.86
CA HIS A 218 3.20 -12.65 -24.08
C HIS A 218 2.76 -13.90 -23.33
N ALA A 219 2.59 -14.99 -24.07
CA ALA A 219 2.11 -16.28 -23.59
C ALA A 219 2.92 -16.84 -22.40
N TYR A 220 2.30 -17.69 -21.61
CA TYR A 220 2.94 -18.39 -20.48
C TYR A 220 4.07 -19.29 -20.96
N HIS A 221 5.16 -19.36 -20.19
CA HIS A 221 6.08 -20.47 -20.26
C HIS A 221 5.45 -21.69 -19.55
N VAL A 222 5.52 -22.85 -20.20
CA VAL A 222 5.09 -24.15 -19.68
C VAL A 222 6.28 -25.06 -19.43
N SER A 223 7.44 -24.72 -20.01
CA SER A 223 8.77 -25.25 -19.72
C SER A 223 9.82 -24.17 -20.06
N ASP A 224 11.09 -24.50 -19.92
CA ASP A 224 12.18 -23.57 -20.26
C ASP A 224 12.14 -23.12 -21.73
N ASP A 225 11.81 -24.05 -22.63
CA ASP A 225 11.86 -23.85 -24.08
C ASP A 225 10.47 -23.72 -24.74
N GLU A 226 9.38 -23.99 -24.01
CA GLU A 226 8.03 -24.05 -24.55
C GLU A 226 7.09 -23.02 -23.92
N LYS A 227 6.25 -22.41 -24.74
CA LYS A 227 5.20 -21.48 -24.34
C LYS A 227 3.82 -22.02 -24.69
N HIS A 228 2.82 -21.59 -23.92
CA HIS A 228 1.42 -21.82 -24.26
C HIS A 228 1.12 -21.24 -25.65
N SER A 229 0.26 -21.89 -26.41
CA SER A 229 -0.15 -21.43 -27.75
C SER A 229 -1.23 -20.36 -27.66
N GLY A 230 -1.05 -19.27 -28.39
CA GLY A 230 -2.03 -18.18 -28.51
C GLY A 230 -1.87 -17.07 -27.46
N ASP A 231 -2.62 -16.00 -27.69
CA ASP A 231 -2.66 -14.83 -26.83
C ASP A 231 -3.46 -15.15 -25.55
N LEU A 232 -3.10 -14.48 -24.47
CA LEU A 232 -3.77 -14.60 -23.19
C LEU A 232 -4.89 -13.55 -23.09
N ALA A 233 -6.00 -13.92 -22.45
CA ALA A 233 -7.06 -12.99 -22.07
C ALA A 233 -7.08 -12.85 -20.53
N LEU A 234 -6.34 -11.87 -20.03
CA LEU A 234 -6.19 -11.63 -18.59
C LEU A 234 -7.32 -10.72 -18.11
N SER A 235 -7.91 -11.05 -16.96
CA SER A 235 -9.00 -10.28 -16.39
C SER A 235 -8.56 -9.53 -15.13
N LEU A 236 -8.93 -8.24 -15.04
CA LEU A 236 -8.77 -7.41 -13.86
C LEU A 236 -10.14 -7.14 -13.25
N GLN A 237 -10.42 -7.72 -12.10
CA GLN A 237 -11.69 -7.57 -11.40
C GLN A 237 -11.56 -6.59 -10.24
N VAL A 238 -12.44 -5.58 -10.18
CA VAL A 238 -12.47 -4.58 -9.09
C VAL A 238 -12.92 -5.23 -7.79
N LEU A 239 -12.06 -5.21 -6.77
CA LEU A 239 -12.32 -5.67 -5.41
C LEU A 239 -12.64 -4.54 -4.44
N SER A 240 -12.20 -3.31 -4.76
CA SER A 240 -12.43 -2.11 -3.98
C SER A 240 -12.25 -0.88 -4.87
N HIS A 241 -13.02 0.17 -4.61
CA HIS A 241 -12.98 1.40 -5.38
C HIS A 241 -13.30 2.64 -4.53
N ALA A 242 -12.89 3.83 -5.02
CA ALA A 242 -13.22 5.09 -4.38
C ALA A 242 -14.74 5.40 -4.46
N PRO A 243 -15.32 6.14 -3.49
CA PRO A 243 -14.66 6.70 -2.30
C PRO A 243 -14.61 5.74 -1.10
N ALA A 244 -15.27 4.59 -1.18
CA ALA A 244 -15.41 3.65 -0.06
C ALA A 244 -14.10 2.91 0.27
N GLY A 245 -13.11 2.90 -0.62
CA GLY A 245 -11.84 2.22 -0.42
C GLY A 245 -10.81 2.57 -1.49
N PRO A 246 -9.61 1.98 -1.40
CA PRO A 246 -8.58 2.13 -2.41
C PRO A 246 -9.01 1.44 -3.72
N ARG A 247 -8.35 1.78 -4.83
CA ARG A 247 -8.49 1.00 -6.08
C ARG A 247 -7.70 -0.28 -5.97
N VAL A 248 -8.42 -1.42 -5.86
CA VAL A 248 -7.84 -2.77 -5.78
C VAL A 248 -8.47 -3.67 -6.83
N PHE A 249 -7.64 -4.38 -7.56
CA PHE A 249 -8.05 -5.31 -8.61
C PHE A 249 -7.44 -6.69 -8.36
N LEU A 250 -8.20 -7.73 -8.61
CA LEU A 250 -7.71 -9.08 -8.75
C LEU A 250 -7.39 -9.36 -10.21
N VAL A 251 -6.17 -9.76 -10.49
CA VAL A 251 -5.73 -10.21 -11.81
C VAL A 251 -5.61 -11.72 -11.78
N ARG A 252 -6.49 -12.38 -12.53
CA ARG A 252 -6.51 -13.84 -12.58
C ARG A 252 -5.45 -14.38 -13.52
N GLU A 253 -4.88 -15.52 -13.13
CA GLU A 253 -3.98 -16.31 -13.97
C GLU A 253 -2.85 -15.46 -14.58
N MET A 254 -2.24 -14.60 -13.76
CA MET A 254 -1.16 -13.72 -14.20
C MET A 254 0.11 -14.49 -14.57
N LEU A 255 0.34 -15.63 -13.91
CA LEU A 255 1.49 -16.52 -14.10
C LEU A 255 1.04 -17.97 -14.25
N SER A 256 1.77 -18.75 -15.03
CA SER A 256 1.62 -20.21 -15.04
C SER A 256 2.25 -20.85 -13.81
N GLU A 257 1.89 -22.11 -13.54
CA GLU A 257 2.51 -22.92 -12.48
C GLU A 257 4.03 -23.01 -12.68
N PHE A 258 4.49 -23.25 -13.92
CA PHE A 258 5.89 -23.31 -14.26
C PHE A 258 6.63 -21.98 -13.99
N GLU A 259 6.02 -20.86 -14.36
CA GLU A 259 6.58 -19.52 -14.09
C GLU A 259 6.68 -19.25 -12.59
N CYS A 260 5.69 -19.70 -11.79
CA CYS A 260 5.75 -19.63 -10.34
C CYS A 260 6.91 -20.45 -9.76
N ASP A 261 7.10 -21.69 -10.22
CA ASP A 261 8.21 -22.56 -9.80
C ASP A 261 9.57 -21.94 -10.17
N HIS A 262 9.69 -21.40 -11.38
CA HIS A 262 10.88 -20.69 -11.83
C HIS A 262 11.23 -19.49 -10.93
N ILE A 263 10.23 -18.68 -10.54
CA ILE A 263 10.43 -17.55 -9.61
C ILE A 263 10.89 -18.04 -8.24
N ILE A 264 10.31 -19.14 -7.72
CA ILE A 264 10.74 -19.74 -6.44
C ILE A 264 12.19 -20.21 -6.52
N GLU A 265 12.57 -20.88 -7.59
CA GLU A 265 13.95 -21.35 -7.79
C GLU A 265 14.95 -20.18 -7.76
N LEU A 266 14.69 -19.12 -8.51
CA LEU A 266 15.52 -17.93 -8.53
C LEU A 266 15.51 -17.22 -7.16
N GLY A 267 14.33 -17.09 -6.56
CA GLY A 267 14.10 -16.45 -5.27
C GLY A 267 14.85 -17.10 -4.12
N THR A 268 14.87 -18.43 -4.08
CA THR A 268 15.59 -19.20 -3.06
C THR A 268 17.08 -18.85 -2.98
N LYS A 269 17.68 -18.45 -4.10
CA LYS A 269 19.10 -18.06 -4.19
C LYS A 269 19.38 -16.68 -3.60
N VAL A 270 18.37 -15.80 -3.53
CA VAL A 270 18.53 -14.38 -3.16
C VAL A 270 17.86 -13.96 -1.86
N VAL A 271 16.83 -14.68 -1.38
CA VAL A 271 16.11 -14.30 -0.14
C VAL A 271 17.00 -14.34 1.08
N ARG A 272 16.91 -13.30 1.89
CA ARG A 272 17.61 -13.12 3.16
C ARG A 272 16.64 -12.48 4.15
N LYS A 273 16.93 -12.56 5.45
CA LYS A 273 16.10 -11.96 6.49
C LYS A 273 15.83 -10.49 6.19
N SER A 274 14.54 -10.11 6.18
CA SER A 274 14.11 -8.76 5.83
C SER A 274 14.64 -7.72 6.81
N MET A 275 15.13 -6.61 6.26
CA MET A 275 15.52 -5.41 7.01
C MET A 275 14.60 -4.27 6.62
N VAL A 276 14.31 -3.34 7.54
CA VAL A 276 13.45 -2.17 7.32
C VAL A 276 14.27 -0.91 7.54
N GLY A 277 14.14 0.10 6.66
CA GLY A 277 14.83 1.39 6.75
C GLY A 277 15.91 1.60 5.67
N GLN A 278 16.23 2.86 5.41
CA GLN A 278 17.30 3.23 4.48
C GLN A 278 18.69 3.05 5.11
N GLY A 279 19.67 2.68 4.29
CA GLY A 279 21.10 2.79 4.65
C GLY A 279 21.65 1.76 5.63
N GLY A 280 21.10 0.55 5.71
CA GLY A 280 21.67 -0.51 6.55
C GLY A 280 20.72 -1.13 7.56
N GLY A 281 19.47 -0.86 7.44
CA GLY A 281 18.27 -1.50 7.99
C GLY A 281 18.38 -2.15 9.38
N PHE A 282 17.37 -1.91 10.19
CA PHE A 282 17.20 -2.64 11.44
C PHE A 282 16.27 -3.84 11.20
N THR A 283 16.52 -4.96 11.91
CA THR A 283 15.50 -6.03 11.99
C THR A 283 14.28 -5.47 12.69
N SER A 284 13.17 -5.37 11.97
CA SER A 284 11.95 -4.78 12.49
C SER A 284 11.03 -5.85 13.06
N LYS A 285 10.38 -5.54 14.18
CA LYS A 285 9.30 -6.36 14.72
C LYS A 285 8.03 -6.28 13.85
N THR A 286 7.94 -5.31 12.94
CA THR A 286 6.77 -5.09 12.07
C THR A 286 6.84 -5.87 10.76
N ARG A 287 8.03 -6.39 10.38
CA ARG A 287 8.24 -7.22 9.20
C ARG A 287 9.16 -8.37 9.54
N THR A 288 8.61 -9.58 9.62
CA THR A 288 9.34 -10.77 10.08
C THR A 288 9.75 -11.70 8.94
N SER A 289 9.35 -11.40 7.70
CA SER A 289 9.61 -12.16 6.48
C SER A 289 11.08 -12.19 6.06
N GLU A 290 11.38 -13.01 5.06
CA GLU A 290 12.62 -12.93 4.28
C GLU A 290 12.34 -12.32 2.91
N ASN A 291 13.28 -11.58 2.33
CA ASN A 291 13.13 -11.01 1.00
C ASN A 291 14.44 -11.02 0.20
N GLY A 292 14.30 -10.87 -1.10
CA GLY A 292 15.39 -10.72 -2.05
C GLY A 292 14.90 -10.02 -3.31
N TRP A 293 15.80 -9.67 -4.20
CA TRP A 293 15.51 -8.93 -5.41
C TRP A 293 15.94 -9.75 -6.64
N LEU A 294 15.04 -9.88 -7.60
CA LEU A 294 15.29 -10.51 -8.88
C LEU A 294 15.37 -9.45 -9.96
N ARG A 295 16.51 -9.40 -10.65
CA ARG A 295 16.65 -8.54 -11.81
C ARG A 295 15.78 -9.06 -12.95
N ARG A 296 15.14 -8.16 -13.68
CA ARG A 296 14.38 -8.50 -14.87
C ARG A 296 15.18 -9.37 -15.86
N SER A 297 16.45 -9.07 -16.00
CA SER A 297 17.39 -9.81 -16.89
C SER A 297 17.90 -11.14 -16.33
N ALA A 298 17.42 -11.59 -15.17
CA ALA A 298 17.92 -12.83 -14.56
C ALA A 298 17.54 -14.08 -15.37
N SER A 299 16.48 -14.02 -16.18
CA SER A 299 16.14 -15.06 -17.15
C SER A 299 15.27 -14.52 -18.29
N PRO A 300 15.24 -15.20 -19.46
CA PRO A 300 14.30 -14.89 -20.53
C PRO A 300 12.83 -15.03 -20.12
N ILE A 301 12.54 -15.92 -19.17
CA ILE A 301 11.20 -16.14 -18.61
C ILE A 301 10.75 -14.88 -17.85
N LEU A 302 11.59 -14.33 -16.97
CA LEU A 302 11.30 -13.08 -16.29
C LEU A 302 11.10 -11.91 -17.26
N GLU A 303 11.95 -11.81 -18.29
CA GLU A 303 11.79 -10.78 -19.33
C GLU A 303 10.41 -10.87 -20.02
N ASN A 304 9.94 -12.09 -20.32
CA ASN A 304 8.62 -12.32 -20.90
C ASN A 304 7.48 -11.95 -19.91
N ILE A 305 7.66 -12.31 -18.64
CA ILE A 305 6.70 -11.95 -17.57
C ILE A 305 6.59 -10.42 -17.45
N TYR A 306 7.69 -9.69 -17.48
CA TYR A 306 7.66 -8.21 -17.43
C TYR A 306 6.96 -7.57 -18.62
N LYS A 307 7.02 -8.17 -19.82
CA LYS A 307 6.23 -7.72 -20.97
C LYS A 307 4.74 -7.87 -20.69
N ARG A 308 4.33 -9.01 -20.14
CA ARG A 308 2.94 -9.27 -19.70
C ARG A 308 2.51 -8.30 -18.60
N PHE A 309 3.40 -7.93 -17.66
CA PHE A 309 3.12 -6.87 -16.69
C PHE A 309 2.78 -5.55 -17.40
N GLY A 310 3.54 -5.19 -18.44
CA GLY A 310 3.26 -3.99 -19.25
C GLY A 310 1.86 -4.01 -19.84
N ASP A 311 1.44 -5.13 -20.43
CA ASP A 311 0.11 -5.29 -21.01
C ASP A 311 -0.99 -5.08 -19.95
N VAL A 312 -0.89 -5.80 -18.82
CA VAL A 312 -1.88 -5.73 -17.73
C VAL A 312 -1.93 -4.35 -17.10
N LEU A 313 -0.81 -3.68 -16.93
CA LEU A 313 -0.75 -2.35 -16.34
C LEU A 313 -1.13 -1.24 -17.35
N GLY A 314 -1.15 -1.54 -18.65
CA GLY A 314 -1.30 -0.53 -19.69
C GLY A 314 -0.13 0.45 -19.70
N ILE A 315 1.08 -0.05 -19.41
CA ILE A 315 2.32 0.73 -19.30
C ILE A 315 3.35 0.09 -20.23
N ASP A 316 4.08 0.90 -21.00
CA ASP A 316 5.20 0.38 -21.79
C ASP A 316 6.15 -0.42 -20.91
N HIS A 317 6.31 -1.70 -21.23
CA HIS A 317 7.12 -2.61 -20.43
C HIS A 317 8.59 -2.15 -20.32
N ASP A 318 9.09 -1.32 -21.25
CA ASP A 318 10.42 -0.75 -21.18
C ASP A 318 10.59 0.30 -20.06
N LEU A 319 9.48 0.83 -19.53
CA LEU A 319 9.49 1.67 -18.35
C LEU A 319 9.56 0.83 -17.05
N LEU A 320 9.17 -0.44 -17.09
CA LEU A 320 9.18 -1.35 -15.94
C LEU A 320 10.59 -1.90 -15.69
N ARG A 321 11.55 -1.00 -15.40
CA ARG A 321 12.96 -1.33 -15.13
C ARG A 321 13.46 -0.51 -13.95
N ALA A 322 14.41 -1.06 -13.20
CA ALA A 322 15.19 -0.31 -12.23
C ALA A 322 15.90 0.87 -12.92
N GLY A 323 15.85 2.04 -12.29
CA GLY A 323 16.37 3.28 -12.88
C GLY A 323 15.43 3.98 -13.86
N LYS A 324 14.24 3.41 -14.14
CA LYS A 324 13.11 4.06 -14.82
C LYS A 324 11.92 4.14 -13.86
N ASN A 325 10.76 3.61 -14.25
CA ASN A 325 9.54 3.71 -13.44
C ASN A 325 9.29 2.49 -12.54
N ALA A 326 10.19 1.53 -12.42
CA ALA A 326 9.98 0.38 -11.54
C ALA A 326 11.21 0.06 -10.67
N GLU A 327 10.95 -0.69 -9.61
CA GLU A 327 11.99 -1.38 -8.86
C GLU A 327 12.25 -2.76 -9.48
N GLU A 328 13.35 -3.42 -9.07
CA GLU A 328 13.52 -4.84 -9.35
C GLU A 328 12.40 -5.63 -8.65
N LEU A 329 12.10 -6.83 -9.15
CA LEU A 329 11.04 -7.66 -8.56
C LEU A 329 11.45 -8.13 -7.16
N GLN A 330 10.76 -7.69 -6.14
CA GLN A 330 11.01 -8.16 -4.79
C GLN A 330 10.32 -9.48 -4.54
N VAL A 331 11.08 -10.53 -4.26
CA VAL A 331 10.54 -11.81 -3.79
C VAL A 331 10.51 -11.80 -2.27
N VAL A 332 9.38 -12.21 -1.69
CA VAL A 332 9.17 -12.25 -0.24
C VAL A 332 8.66 -13.62 0.16
N ARG A 333 9.33 -14.21 1.15
CA ARG A 333 8.94 -15.48 1.78
C ARG A 333 8.46 -15.24 3.19
N TYR A 334 7.32 -15.84 3.53
CA TYR A 334 6.79 -15.88 4.88
C TYR A 334 6.69 -17.32 5.36
N ASP A 335 7.34 -17.60 6.45
CA ASP A 335 7.19 -18.85 7.19
C ASP A 335 6.09 -18.72 8.24
N ARG A 336 5.76 -19.81 8.93
CA ARG A 336 4.77 -19.85 10.00
C ARG A 336 4.99 -18.70 11.01
N SER A 337 3.91 -18.02 11.39
CA SER A 337 3.84 -16.88 12.30
C SER A 337 4.48 -15.59 11.76
N GLN A 338 4.98 -15.59 10.53
CA GLN A 338 5.51 -14.37 9.91
C GLN A 338 4.39 -13.56 9.27
N GLU A 339 4.56 -12.25 9.34
CA GLU A 339 3.60 -11.25 8.87
C GLU A 339 4.29 -9.98 8.41
N TYR A 340 3.51 -9.10 7.79
CA TYR A 340 3.89 -7.71 7.60
C TYR A 340 2.75 -6.82 8.11
N ALA A 341 3.02 -6.07 9.18
CA ALA A 341 2.06 -5.19 9.83
C ALA A 341 1.48 -4.14 8.86
N PRO A 342 0.30 -3.55 9.16
CA PRO A 342 -0.30 -2.54 8.29
C PRO A 342 0.65 -1.40 7.95
N HIS A 343 0.81 -1.13 6.66
CA HIS A 343 1.70 -0.12 6.09
C HIS A 343 1.15 0.44 4.78
N HIS A 344 1.74 1.54 4.34
CA HIS A 344 1.53 2.09 3.00
C HIS A 344 2.77 1.85 2.15
N ASP A 345 2.56 1.68 0.85
CA ASP A 345 3.67 1.52 -0.10
C ASP A 345 4.19 2.84 -0.66
N PHE A 346 3.43 3.92 -0.60
CA PHE A 346 3.83 5.18 -1.22
C PHE A 346 5.06 5.84 -0.58
N GLY A 347 5.38 5.54 0.65
CA GLY A 347 6.51 6.16 1.36
C GLY A 347 6.25 7.60 1.80
N ASP A 348 7.06 8.07 2.72
CA ASP A 348 6.96 9.39 3.36
C ASP A 348 8.34 10.04 3.58
N ASP A 349 9.34 9.59 2.83
CA ASP A 349 10.73 10.03 2.93
C ASP A 349 10.98 11.47 2.46
N GLY A 350 9.91 12.17 2.05
CA GLY A 350 9.97 13.56 1.60
C GLY A 350 10.53 13.74 0.20
N THR A 351 10.68 12.65 -0.57
CA THR A 351 11.06 12.74 -1.98
C THR A 351 9.84 12.98 -2.87
N PRO A 352 9.99 13.66 -4.03
CA PRO A 352 8.89 13.85 -4.97
C PRO A 352 8.51 12.55 -5.70
N GLN A 353 9.42 11.60 -5.81
CA GLN A 353 9.15 10.29 -6.40
C GLN A 353 8.47 9.41 -5.37
N GLN A 354 7.39 8.76 -5.77
CA GLN A 354 6.67 7.83 -4.90
C GLN A 354 6.16 6.62 -5.69
N ARG A 355 5.91 5.52 -4.99
CA ARG A 355 5.28 4.35 -5.59
C ARG A 355 3.86 4.68 -5.97
N PHE A 356 3.56 4.58 -7.26
CA PHE A 356 2.26 4.85 -7.85
C PHE A 356 1.30 3.68 -7.68
N LEU A 357 1.80 2.47 -7.97
CA LEU A 357 1.06 1.23 -7.83
C LEU A 357 1.96 0.09 -7.37
N THR A 358 1.31 -0.95 -6.85
CA THR A 358 1.91 -2.24 -6.54
C THR A 358 1.17 -3.34 -7.30
N LEU A 359 1.90 -4.18 -8.01
CA LEU A 359 1.43 -5.45 -8.53
C LEU A 359 2.01 -6.57 -7.65
N LEU A 360 1.15 -7.15 -6.82
CA LEU A 360 1.50 -8.20 -5.85
C LEU A 360 1.15 -9.57 -6.43
N LEU A 361 2.14 -10.37 -6.77
CA LEU A 361 2.02 -11.69 -7.37
C LEU A 361 1.98 -12.77 -6.28
N TYR A 362 1.13 -13.77 -6.43
CA TYR A 362 1.00 -14.89 -5.50
C TYR A 362 1.64 -16.15 -6.09
N ILE A 363 2.86 -16.44 -5.65
CA ILE A 363 3.71 -17.49 -6.22
C ILE A 363 3.48 -18.83 -5.54
N GLN A 364 3.29 -18.82 -4.22
CA GLN A 364 2.92 -19.98 -3.43
C GLN A 364 2.03 -19.52 -2.28
N LEU A 365 0.92 -20.25 -2.10
CA LEU A 365 -0.01 -19.97 -1.01
C LEU A 365 0.33 -20.82 0.22
N PRO A 366 0.13 -20.28 1.41
CA PRO A 366 0.17 -21.09 2.62
C PRO A 366 -1.08 -22.00 2.70
N GLU A 367 -1.01 -23.05 3.49
CA GLU A 367 -2.16 -23.93 3.74
C GLU A 367 -3.23 -23.21 4.58
N GLU A 368 -2.81 -22.30 5.50
CA GLU A 368 -3.71 -21.50 6.34
C GLU A 368 -3.14 -20.11 6.61
N GLY A 369 -4.01 -19.10 6.63
CA GLY A 369 -3.67 -17.71 6.90
C GLY A 369 -3.01 -17.02 5.70
N GLY A 370 -2.21 -16.01 5.96
CA GLY A 370 -1.41 -15.32 4.95
C GLY A 370 -2.18 -14.44 3.97
N ALA A 371 -3.44 -14.10 4.24
CA ALA A 371 -4.22 -13.17 3.41
C ALA A 371 -3.52 -11.81 3.26
N THR A 372 -3.84 -11.09 2.19
CA THR A 372 -3.53 -9.66 2.09
C THR A 372 -4.76 -8.86 2.49
N SER A 373 -4.62 -7.99 3.48
CA SER A 373 -5.71 -7.21 4.06
C SER A 373 -5.60 -5.74 3.69
N PHE A 374 -6.73 -5.12 3.33
CA PHE A 374 -6.91 -3.68 3.15
C PHE A 374 -7.92 -3.18 4.21
N PRO A 375 -7.47 -2.86 5.43
CA PRO A 375 -8.36 -2.63 6.57
C PRO A 375 -9.24 -1.38 6.44
N LYS A 376 -8.88 -0.44 5.57
CA LYS A 376 -9.64 0.80 5.32
C LYS A 376 -10.61 0.70 4.15
N ALA A 377 -10.60 -0.38 3.38
CA ALA A 377 -11.54 -0.59 2.27
C ALA A 377 -12.98 -0.74 2.76
N ASN A 378 -13.95 -0.53 1.87
CA ASN A 378 -15.38 -0.66 2.13
C ASN A 378 -15.83 0.11 3.39
N ASP A 379 -15.56 1.41 3.43
CA ASP A 379 -15.90 2.29 4.56
C ASP A 379 -15.33 1.80 5.90
N GLY A 380 -14.14 1.22 5.87
CA GLY A 380 -13.44 0.70 7.04
C GLY A 380 -13.90 -0.68 7.52
N MET A 381 -14.79 -1.34 6.81
CA MET A 381 -15.10 -2.76 7.04
C MET A 381 -13.94 -3.67 6.67
N GLY A 382 -13.09 -3.21 5.74
CA GLY A 382 -11.93 -3.92 5.24
C GLY A 382 -12.24 -4.93 4.14
N VAL A 383 -11.19 -5.26 3.38
CA VAL A 383 -11.18 -6.33 2.39
C VAL A 383 -9.98 -7.22 2.66
N GLN A 384 -10.19 -8.53 2.65
CA GLN A 384 -9.10 -9.50 2.66
C GLN A 384 -9.10 -10.25 1.33
N VAL A 385 -7.92 -10.43 0.77
CA VAL A 385 -7.74 -11.10 -0.52
C VAL A 385 -6.89 -12.34 -0.32
N VAL A 386 -7.42 -13.49 -0.76
CA VAL A 386 -6.72 -14.78 -0.80
C VAL A 386 -6.82 -15.29 -2.25
N PRO A 387 -5.93 -14.84 -3.15
CA PRO A 387 -5.94 -15.24 -4.55
C PRO A 387 -5.49 -16.69 -4.73
N ALA A 388 -5.68 -17.25 -5.91
CA ALA A 388 -5.08 -18.52 -6.30
C ALA A 388 -3.57 -18.35 -6.59
N ARG A 389 -2.84 -19.46 -6.64
CA ARG A 389 -1.46 -19.48 -7.12
C ARG A 389 -1.43 -18.98 -8.58
N GLY A 390 -0.49 -18.10 -8.89
CA GLY A 390 -0.38 -17.48 -10.21
C GLY A 390 -1.23 -16.23 -10.40
N ASP A 391 -2.18 -15.94 -9.51
CA ASP A 391 -2.93 -14.67 -9.53
C ASP A 391 -2.05 -13.49 -9.08
N ALA A 392 -2.54 -12.28 -9.32
CA ALA A 392 -1.97 -11.06 -8.77
C ALA A 392 -3.03 -10.12 -8.21
N VAL A 393 -2.63 -9.24 -7.31
CA VAL A 393 -3.43 -8.11 -6.84
C VAL A 393 -2.75 -6.82 -7.25
N LEU A 394 -3.45 -6.02 -8.05
CA LEU A 394 -3.04 -4.67 -8.42
C LEU A 394 -3.73 -3.67 -7.49
N PHE A 395 -2.96 -2.78 -6.87
CA PHE A 395 -3.54 -1.67 -6.13
C PHE A 395 -2.73 -0.39 -6.32
N TYR A 396 -3.43 0.74 -6.25
CA TYR A 396 -2.83 2.05 -6.42
C TYR A 396 -2.54 2.68 -5.06
N SER A 397 -1.32 3.21 -4.92
CA SER A 397 -0.89 3.95 -3.73
C SER A 397 -1.21 5.45 -3.85
N MET A 398 -1.71 5.88 -5.01
CA MET A 398 -2.02 7.28 -5.31
C MET A 398 -3.43 7.47 -5.84
N LEU A 399 -3.95 8.66 -5.59
CA LEU A 399 -5.16 9.19 -6.21
C LEU A 399 -4.85 9.76 -7.61
N PRO A 400 -5.88 9.95 -8.48
CA PRO A 400 -5.69 10.47 -9.84
C PRO A 400 -5.11 11.89 -9.91
N ASP A 401 -5.19 12.65 -8.83
CA ASP A 401 -4.65 13.99 -8.74
C ASP A 401 -3.18 14.04 -8.28
N GLY A 402 -2.60 12.89 -7.92
CA GLY A 402 -1.24 12.73 -7.45
C GLY A 402 -1.09 12.72 -5.93
N ASN A 403 -2.17 12.88 -5.16
CA ASN A 403 -2.12 12.68 -3.72
C ASN A 403 -1.90 11.21 -3.38
N ALA A 404 -1.31 10.93 -2.22
CA ALA A 404 -1.23 9.57 -1.71
C ALA A 404 -2.61 9.09 -1.21
N ASP A 405 -2.92 7.84 -1.47
CA ASP A 405 -4.20 7.24 -1.03
C ASP A 405 -4.05 6.62 0.36
N ASP A 406 -4.58 7.31 1.39
CA ASP A 406 -4.57 6.79 2.77
C ASP A 406 -5.38 5.48 2.91
N LEU A 407 -6.37 5.25 2.04
CA LEU A 407 -7.17 4.04 2.06
C LEU A 407 -6.38 2.82 1.55
N ALA A 408 -5.26 3.02 0.84
CA ALA A 408 -4.37 1.95 0.38
C ALA A 408 -3.52 1.32 1.49
N LEU A 409 -3.81 1.61 2.77
CA LEU A 409 -3.22 0.90 3.91
C LEU A 409 -3.48 -0.60 3.78
N HIS A 410 -2.43 -1.41 3.81
CA HIS A 410 -2.56 -2.86 3.66
C HIS A 410 -1.59 -3.63 4.56
N ALA A 411 -1.85 -4.94 4.73
CA ALA A 411 -1.06 -5.82 5.58
C ALA A 411 -0.95 -7.22 4.96
N GLY A 412 0.20 -7.88 5.19
CA GLY A 412 0.33 -9.31 5.00
C GLY A 412 -0.01 -10.03 6.30
N MET A 413 -1.18 -10.68 6.34
CA MET A 413 -1.66 -11.37 7.54
C MET A 413 -0.75 -12.55 7.90
N PRO A 414 -0.71 -12.96 9.19
CA PRO A 414 0.13 -14.06 9.64
C PRO A 414 -0.13 -15.35 8.88
N VAL A 415 0.94 -16.03 8.48
CA VAL A 415 0.90 -17.42 7.99
C VAL A 415 0.67 -18.33 9.19
N ARG A 416 -0.39 -19.12 9.18
CA ARG A 416 -0.72 -20.08 10.26
C ARG A 416 -0.12 -21.44 10.01
N LYS A 417 -0.16 -21.91 8.76
CA LYS A 417 0.37 -23.21 8.34
C LYS A 417 0.94 -23.15 6.93
N GLY A 418 2.03 -23.85 6.69
CA GLY A 418 2.72 -23.85 5.41
C GLY A 418 3.63 -22.64 5.24
N GLN A 419 3.87 -22.26 3.99
CA GLN A 419 4.77 -21.19 3.59
C GLN A 419 4.13 -20.37 2.47
N LYS A 420 4.26 -19.04 2.53
CA LYS A 420 3.77 -18.10 1.52
C LYS A 420 4.94 -17.49 0.75
N TRP A 421 4.86 -17.48 -0.58
CA TRP A 421 5.76 -16.72 -1.44
C TRP A 421 4.97 -15.74 -2.29
N VAL A 422 5.38 -14.50 -2.27
CA VAL A 422 4.82 -13.44 -3.09
C VAL A 422 5.92 -12.61 -3.74
N CYS A 423 5.57 -11.88 -4.81
CA CYS A 423 6.47 -10.90 -5.39
C CYS A 423 5.80 -9.54 -5.49
N ASN A 424 6.52 -8.48 -5.16
CA ASN A 424 6.10 -7.10 -5.36
C ASN A 424 6.81 -6.53 -6.58
N LEU A 425 6.04 -6.03 -7.55
CA LEU A 425 6.51 -5.06 -8.51
C LEU A 425 5.98 -3.68 -8.10
N TRP A 426 6.88 -2.79 -7.69
CA TRP A 426 6.54 -1.39 -7.42
C TRP A 426 6.83 -0.54 -8.64
N VAL A 427 5.82 0.21 -9.06
CA VAL A 427 5.93 1.17 -10.17
C VAL A 427 5.85 2.59 -9.60
N TRP A 428 6.72 3.46 -10.09
CA TRP A 428 6.90 4.83 -9.64
C TRP A 428 6.35 5.84 -10.64
N ASP A 429 5.76 6.92 -10.14
CA ASP A 429 5.39 8.10 -10.89
C ASP A 429 5.66 9.35 -10.03
N PRO A 430 6.36 10.36 -10.50
CA PRO A 430 7.15 10.36 -11.74
C PRO A 430 8.30 9.36 -11.74
N HIS A 431 8.96 9.23 -12.89
CA HIS A 431 10.13 8.39 -13.08
C HIS A 431 11.14 8.49 -11.93
N ARG A 432 11.56 7.33 -11.42
CA ARG A 432 12.57 7.25 -10.37
C ARG A 432 13.95 7.53 -10.94
N HIS A 433 14.49 8.71 -10.67
CA HIS A 433 15.90 8.96 -10.94
C HIS A 433 16.75 8.05 -10.07
N GLY A 434 17.62 7.24 -10.68
CA GLY A 434 18.52 6.35 -9.96
C GLY A 434 19.40 7.13 -8.98
N HIS A 435 19.64 6.52 -7.82
CA HIS A 435 20.72 6.91 -6.91
C HIS A 435 22.05 6.40 -7.45
#